data_a0fdc6c3f359dc01e36dda80afa50dc8
#
_entry.id   a0fdc6c3f359dc01e36dda80afa50dc8
#
_cell.length_a   1.000
_cell.length_b   1.000
_cell.length_c   1.000
_cell.angle_alpha   90.00
_cell.angle_beta   90.00
_cell.angle_gamma   90.00
#
_symmetry.space_group_name_H-M   'P 1'
#
loop_
_entity.id
_entity.type
_entity.pdbx_description
1 polymer ?
#
loop_
_entity_poly.entity_id
_entity_poly.type
_entity_poly.pdbx_seq_one_letter_code
_entity_poly.pdbx_strand_id
1 'polypeptide(L)'
;MRHLTFLAGFVWLAGTAWAQAPTEGSCTIFPADNIWNTTVDQLPVSPNSSTWVNTIGSSSPLHPDFGSGLWDGEPMGIPYITVPGTQTKYPATFTYQSESDPGPYAIPLNAPIEGGSSSTGDRHVISVDSTNCILYEIYDAYPQAASWQGGSGAIFNLLSNALRPAGWTSADAAGLPIFPGLVRYDEIAAGAIQHAIRFTAPQTQNTYVWPARHEASSLTGSQYPPMGARFRLKASVDISGFSPTNQIILTALKEHGMMLADNGSSWYISGATDSRWDNDDLHNLTTLTGSDFEAVDASPLMVDPNSGQASQTSVTVIVSPASANVPVDGRQQFTATVTGNSNQSVMWDVNGTVGGNGTVGFIDSISGLYTAPASVPSPSTVQVHATSSAASSAIGRAAVTITNPPPAVTVTISPTSASVRARQTKRFKATVQNASVTTVTWEVNGVAGGNSTVGKINPSGLYAAPNAVPSPATVTVTAVSTADPTKSASASVGVTRGRDVAARSIPVE
;
A
#
# COMPACT_ATOMS: atom_id res chain seq x y z
N MET A 1 35.55 3.10 -40.41
CA MET A 1 34.74 3.94 -39.51
C MET A 1 34.00 3.03 -38.55
N ARG A 2 34.41 3.06 -37.27
CA ARG A 2 33.76 2.22 -36.21
C ARG A 2 32.69 3.09 -35.56
N HIS A 3 31.44 2.68 -35.65
CA HIS A 3 30.34 3.32 -34.92
C HIS A 3 30.39 2.88 -33.44
N LEU A 4 30.68 3.84 -32.55
CA LEU A 4 30.45 3.70 -31.12
C LEU A 4 28.97 3.98 -30.83
N THR A 5 28.25 2.96 -30.37
CA THR A 5 26.89 3.12 -29.85
C THR A 5 27.00 3.49 -28.38
N PHE A 6 26.65 4.72 -28.03
CA PHE A 6 26.50 5.15 -26.62
C PHE A 6 25.19 4.58 -26.07
N LEU A 7 25.27 3.65 -25.13
CA LEU A 7 24.15 3.30 -24.27
C LEU A 7 24.00 4.40 -23.20
N ALA A 8 23.01 5.26 -23.35
CA ALA A 8 22.61 6.18 -22.30
C ALA A 8 21.81 5.38 -21.25
N GLY A 9 22.46 5.05 -20.13
CA GLY A 9 21.81 4.51 -18.97
C GLY A 9 20.98 5.61 -18.29
N PHE A 10 19.64 5.54 -18.38
CA PHE A 10 18.74 6.34 -17.58
C PHE A 10 18.79 5.82 -16.14
N VAL A 11 19.47 6.55 -15.25
CA VAL A 11 19.34 6.40 -13.81
C VAL A 11 18.01 7.06 -13.40
N TRP A 12 17.00 6.27 -13.16
CA TRP A 12 15.77 6.73 -12.54
C TRP A 12 16.05 6.98 -11.06
N LEU A 13 16.04 8.26 -10.67
CA LEU A 13 15.96 8.64 -9.26
C LEU A 13 14.57 8.22 -8.76
N ALA A 14 14.54 7.28 -7.83
CA ALA A 14 13.34 6.99 -7.05
C ALA A 14 12.99 8.26 -6.27
N GLY A 15 11.94 8.97 -6.70
CA GLY A 15 11.40 10.10 -5.96
C GLY A 15 10.88 9.60 -4.62
N THR A 16 11.33 10.21 -3.52
CA THR A 16 10.75 9.99 -2.19
C THR A 16 9.32 10.55 -2.22
N ALA A 17 8.36 9.67 -2.04
CA ALA A 17 6.97 10.05 -1.94
C ALA A 17 6.67 10.46 -0.50
N TRP A 18 6.25 11.70 -0.33
CA TRP A 18 5.74 12.21 0.93
C TRP A 18 4.25 11.89 1.05
N ALA A 19 3.77 11.56 2.25
CA ALA A 19 2.33 11.52 2.49
C ALA A 19 1.72 12.88 2.09
N GLN A 20 0.56 12.87 1.45
CA GLN A 20 -0.10 14.12 1.08
C GLN A 20 -0.63 14.77 2.36
N ALA A 21 -0.23 16.00 2.63
CA ALA A 21 -0.74 16.74 3.78
C ALA A 21 -2.27 16.94 3.64
N PRO A 22 -3.04 16.88 4.75
CA PRO A 22 -4.47 17.18 4.73
C PRO A 22 -4.70 18.61 4.26
N THR A 23 -5.90 18.89 3.71
CA THR A 23 -6.24 20.20 3.16
C THR A 23 -7.54 20.74 3.76
N GLU A 24 -7.65 22.07 3.80
CA GLU A 24 -8.90 22.80 4.03
C GLU A 24 -9.03 23.85 2.93
N GLY A 25 -10.03 23.68 2.06
CA GLY A 25 -10.11 24.47 0.84
C GLY A 25 -8.87 24.33 -0.04
N SER A 26 -8.19 25.44 -0.33
CA SER A 26 -6.93 25.43 -1.10
C SER A 26 -5.67 25.34 -0.24
N CYS A 27 -5.80 25.33 1.08
CA CYS A 27 -4.67 25.32 2.01
C CYS A 27 -4.30 23.90 2.44
N THR A 28 -3.02 23.58 2.39
CA THR A 28 -2.49 22.40 3.13
C THR A 28 -2.49 22.72 4.62
N ILE A 29 -2.89 21.74 5.44
CA ILE A 29 -2.84 21.86 6.89
C ILE A 29 -1.45 21.41 7.34
N PHE A 30 -0.54 22.35 7.43
CA PHE A 30 0.90 22.20 7.60
C PHE A 30 1.61 21.50 6.43
N PRO A 31 2.95 21.64 6.32
CA PRO A 31 3.77 20.87 5.40
C PRO A 31 3.65 19.37 5.63
N ALA A 32 3.88 18.57 4.59
CA ALA A 32 3.80 17.11 4.66
C ALA A 32 4.77 16.51 5.69
N ASP A 33 5.88 17.19 5.97
CA ASP A 33 6.87 16.80 6.96
C ASP A 33 6.59 17.37 8.37
N ASN A 34 5.40 17.93 8.60
CA ASN A 34 5.00 18.35 9.94
C ASN A 34 4.69 17.13 10.82
N ILE A 35 5.00 17.22 12.12
CA ILE A 35 4.74 16.15 13.09
C ILE A 35 3.26 15.76 13.19
N TRP A 36 2.33 16.68 12.92
CA TRP A 36 0.92 16.34 12.84
C TRP A 36 0.63 15.36 11.71
N ASN A 37 1.27 15.52 10.56
CA ASN A 37 1.08 14.72 9.34
C ASN A 37 1.97 13.47 9.29
N THR A 38 2.91 13.32 10.26
CA THR A 38 3.88 12.24 10.28
C THR A 38 3.32 10.98 10.94
N THR A 39 3.56 9.82 10.32
CA THR A 39 3.19 8.52 10.89
C THR A 39 4.09 8.14 12.07
N VAL A 40 3.51 7.43 13.03
CA VAL A 40 4.18 6.99 14.27
C VAL A 40 4.10 5.47 14.50
N ASP A 41 3.55 4.76 13.52
CA ASP A 41 3.28 3.32 13.57
C ASP A 41 4.56 2.47 13.70
N GLN A 42 5.72 2.98 13.26
CA GLN A 42 7.03 2.32 13.37
C GLN A 42 7.87 2.79 14.58
N LEU A 43 7.38 3.77 15.34
CA LEU A 43 8.15 4.28 16.46
C LEU A 43 8.22 3.27 17.61
N PRO A 44 9.30 3.27 18.40
CA PRO A 44 9.39 2.42 19.57
C PRO A 44 8.35 2.83 20.62
N VAL A 45 7.82 1.83 21.31
CA VAL A 45 6.94 2.07 22.47
C VAL A 45 7.74 2.79 23.57
N SER A 46 7.15 3.86 24.12
CA SER A 46 7.76 4.60 25.22
C SER A 46 7.94 3.70 26.46
N PRO A 47 9.07 3.78 27.16
CA PRO A 47 9.26 3.06 28.43
C PRO A 47 8.19 3.39 29.49
N ASN A 48 7.58 4.58 29.41
CA ASN A 48 6.52 5.02 30.31
C ASN A 48 5.10 4.63 29.85
N SER A 49 4.97 3.96 28.69
CA SER A 49 3.66 3.70 28.05
C SER A 49 2.64 3.09 29.00
N SER A 50 2.98 1.97 29.65
CA SER A 50 2.06 1.31 30.59
C SER A 50 1.67 2.18 31.78
N THR A 51 2.61 2.96 32.29
CA THR A 51 2.39 3.87 33.42
C THR A 51 1.44 4.99 33.03
N TRP A 52 1.67 5.63 31.88
CA TRP A 52 0.81 6.73 31.38
C TRP A 52 -0.59 6.24 31.02
N VAL A 53 -0.70 5.08 30.34
CA VAL A 53 -2.00 4.45 30.03
C VAL A 53 -2.80 4.18 31.32
N ASN A 54 -2.16 3.67 32.37
CA ASN A 54 -2.83 3.43 33.66
C ASN A 54 -3.26 4.74 34.32
N THR A 55 -2.46 5.80 34.25
CA THR A 55 -2.79 7.12 34.83
C THR A 55 -3.95 7.78 34.11
N ILE A 56 -4.02 7.68 32.76
CA ILE A 56 -5.16 8.19 32.00
C ILE A 56 -6.41 7.34 32.25
N GLY A 57 -6.24 6.03 32.46
CA GLY A 57 -7.29 5.05 32.71
C GLY A 57 -7.26 3.92 31.68
N SER A 58 -6.63 2.80 32.04
CA SER A 58 -6.49 1.64 31.13
C SER A 58 -7.82 0.98 30.78
N SER A 59 -8.83 1.08 31.66
CA SER A 59 -10.19 0.58 31.44
C SER A 59 -11.20 1.65 30.98
N SER A 60 -10.78 2.92 30.91
CA SER A 60 -11.65 4.00 30.43
C SER A 60 -11.84 3.89 28.93
N PRO A 61 -13.07 4.07 28.42
CA PRO A 61 -13.34 3.95 27.00
C PRO A 61 -12.71 5.10 26.19
N LEU A 62 -12.40 4.81 24.93
CA LEU A 62 -12.17 5.83 23.92
C LEU A 62 -13.48 6.58 23.68
N HIS A 63 -13.47 7.91 23.77
CA HIS A 63 -14.66 8.73 23.60
C HIS A 63 -14.52 9.70 22.42
N PRO A 64 -15.33 9.56 21.37
CA PRO A 64 -15.41 10.58 20.33
C PRO A 64 -16.19 11.79 20.87
N ASP A 65 -15.49 12.89 21.15
CA ASP A 65 -16.08 14.12 21.67
C ASP A 65 -16.52 15.05 20.54
N PHE A 66 -17.28 14.47 19.61
CA PHE A 66 -17.86 15.16 18.45
C PHE A 66 -19.01 14.34 17.87
N GLY A 67 -19.84 15.01 17.06
CA GLY A 67 -20.99 14.33 16.46
C GLY A 67 -21.91 15.29 15.71
N SER A 68 -23.13 14.82 15.44
CA SER A 68 -24.20 15.59 14.83
C SER A 68 -25.24 16.03 15.87
N GLY A 69 -25.82 17.21 15.65
CA GLY A 69 -26.90 17.73 16.51
C GLY A 69 -26.43 18.28 17.84
N LEU A 70 -27.24 18.10 18.88
CA LEU A 70 -27.03 18.69 20.20
C LEU A 70 -26.92 17.57 21.26
N TRP A 71 -26.02 17.76 22.22
CA TRP A 71 -25.96 17.01 23.45
C TRP A 71 -26.20 18.00 24.62
N ASP A 72 -27.18 17.73 25.47
CA ASP A 72 -27.61 18.61 26.57
C ASP A 72 -27.89 20.06 26.15
N GLY A 73 -28.34 20.24 24.91
CA GLY A 73 -28.66 21.54 24.32
C GLY A 73 -27.50 22.26 23.64
N GLU A 74 -26.31 21.70 23.65
CA GLU A 74 -25.09 22.27 23.05
C GLU A 74 -24.63 21.45 21.83
N PRO A 75 -24.09 22.11 20.77
CA PRO A 75 -23.49 21.38 19.62
C PRO A 75 -22.33 20.50 20.07
N MET A 76 -22.27 19.26 19.53
CA MET A 76 -21.21 18.30 19.83
C MET A 76 -19.98 18.56 18.98
N GLY A 77 -18.81 18.70 19.62
CA GLY A 77 -17.51 18.91 18.98
C GLY A 77 -17.13 20.38 18.83
N ILE A 78 -15.92 20.61 18.33
CA ILE A 78 -15.34 21.95 18.20
C ILE A 78 -15.67 22.52 16.80
N PRO A 79 -16.51 23.56 16.69
CA PRO A 79 -16.86 24.13 15.39
C PRO A 79 -15.71 24.98 14.83
N TYR A 80 -15.64 25.08 13.53
CA TYR A 80 -14.74 26.03 12.84
C TYR A 80 -15.45 26.72 11.67
N ILE A 81 -14.85 27.79 11.18
CA ILE A 81 -15.32 28.52 10.00
C ILE A 81 -14.16 28.79 9.06
N THR A 82 -14.41 28.62 7.76
CA THR A 82 -13.47 29.03 6.70
C THR A 82 -13.84 30.43 6.21
N VAL A 83 -12.85 31.31 6.12
CA VAL A 83 -13.04 32.72 5.71
C VAL A 83 -12.13 33.08 4.53
N PRO A 84 -12.53 34.04 3.68
CA PRO A 84 -11.66 34.56 2.62
C PRO A 84 -10.57 35.48 3.21
N GLY A 85 -9.48 35.71 2.49
CA GLY A 85 -8.40 36.62 2.89
C GLY A 85 -8.82 38.09 3.03
N THR A 86 -10.02 38.43 2.58
CA THR A 86 -10.64 39.78 2.75
C THR A 86 -11.46 39.90 4.04
N GLN A 87 -11.52 38.83 4.86
CA GLN A 87 -12.22 38.87 6.14
C GLN A 87 -11.71 40.01 7.02
N THR A 88 -12.62 40.82 7.53
CA THR A 88 -12.27 41.86 8.49
C THR A 88 -11.60 41.26 9.72
N LYS A 89 -10.45 41.80 10.08
CA LYS A 89 -9.69 41.38 11.27
C LYS A 89 -10.08 42.27 12.45
N TYR A 90 -10.37 41.62 13.56
CA TYR A 90 -10.74 42.31 14.82
C TYR A 90 -9.62 42.21 15.83
N PRO A 91 -9.38 43.29 16.65
CA PRO A 91 -8.47 43.19 17.78
C PRO A 91 -9.01 42.22 18.83
N ALA A 92 -8.12 41.64 19.60
CA ALA A 92 -8.46 40.75 20.71
C ALA A 92 -7.71 41.15 21.98
N THR A 93 -8.30 40.88 23.14
CA THR A 93 -7.66 41.00 24.46
C THR A 93 -7.76 39.68 25.20
N PHE A 94 -6.73 39.30 25.92
CA PHE A 94 -6.62 37.98 26.51
C PHE A 94 -6.28 38.04 28.01
N THR A 95 -6.78 37.06 28.78
CA THR A 95 -6.37 36.85 30.16
C THR A 95 -4.88 36.46 30.22
N TYR A 96 -4.45 35.54 29.32
CA TYR A 96 -3.05 35.13 29.17
C TYR A 96 -2.36 35.95 28.06
N GLN A 97 -2.41 37.29 28.17
CA GLN A 97 -1.93 38.21 27.13
C GLN A 97 -0.45 38.01 26.77
N SER A 98 0.40 37.66 27.76
CA SER A 98 1.85 37.47 27.54
C SER A 98 2.20 36.22 26.74
N GLU A 99 1.24 35.31 26.60
CA GLU A 99 1.38 34.02 25.92
C GLU A 99 0.44 33.91 24.71
N SER A 100 -0.16 35.04 24.32
CA SER A 100 -1.11 35.12 23.19
C SER A 100 -0.57 35.97 22.08
N ASP A 101 -0.89 35.61 20.84
CA ASP A 101 -0.57 36.44 19.69
C ASP A 101 -1.38 37.73 19.71
N PRO A 102 -0.78 38.92 19.49
CA PRO A 102 -1.46 40.20 19.67
C PRO A 102 -2.56 40.48 18.63
N GLY A 103 -2.65 39.65 17.57
CA GLY A 103 -3.63 39.82 16.51
C GLY A 103 -3.24 40.90 15.48
N PRO A 104 -4.21 41.47 14.71
CA PRO A 104 -5.65 41.20 14.78
C PRO A 104 -6.06 39.84 14.20
N TYR A 105 -7.24 39.35 14.61
CA TYR A 105 -7.76 38.02 14.27
C TYR A 105 -8.81 38.11 13.15
N ALA A 106 -8.65 37.29 12.10
CA ALA A 106 -9.63 37.17 11.01
C ALA A 106 -10.76 36.20 11.41
N ILE A 107 -11.43 36.53 12.53
CA ILE A 107 -12.55 35.76 13.08
C ILE A 107 -13.80 36.68 13.03
N PRO A 108 -14.86 36.33 12.25
CA PRO A 108 -16.12 37.06 12.27
C PRO A 108 -16.70 37.08 13.69
N LEU A 109 -17.32 38.23 14.10
CA LEU A 109 -17.89 38.35 15.46
C LEU A 109 -19.10 37.43 15.70
N ASN A 110 -19.65 36.83 14.64
CA ASN A 110 -20.71 35.83 14.67
C ASN A 110 -20.18 34.41 14.35
N ALA A 111 -18.87 34.18 14.43
CA ALA A 111 -18.31 32.86 14.26
C ALA A 111 -18.94 31.87 15.26
N PRO A 112 -19.07 30.59 14.88
CA PRO A 112 -19.56 29.56 15.80
C PRO A 112 -18.61 29.41 17.00
N ILE A 113 -19.21 29.26 18.18
CA ILE A 113 -18.51 29.07 19.45
C ILE A 113 -18.80 27.66 19.90
N GLU A 114 -17.79 26.95 20.38
CA GLU A 114 -17.94 25.62 20.97
C GLU A 114 -18.95 25.63 22.11
N GLY A 115 -19.86 24.65 22.13
CA GLY A 115 -20.99 24.60 23.04
C GLY A 115 -22.04 25.69 22.83
N GLY A 116 -21.88 26.56 21.81
CA GLY A 116 -22.80 27.65 21.50
C GLY A 116 -22.52 28.96 22.25
N SER A 117 -23.30 30.01 21.95
CA SER A 117 -23.07 31.36 22.50
C SER A 117 -23.30 31.47 24.01
N SER A 118 -24.07 30.55 24.61
CA SER A 118 -24.36 30.48 26.06
C SER A 118 -23.50 29.48 26.80
N SER A 119 -22.59 28.77 26.14
CA SER A 119 -21.72 27.80 26.75
C SER A 119 -20.93 28.40 27.92
N THR A 120 -20.71 27.58 28.95
CA THR A 120 -19.85 27.88 30.10
C THR A 120 -18.58 27.02 30.10
N GLY A 121 -18.39 26.21 29.03
CA GLY A 121 -17.19 25.39 28.80
C GLY A 121 -16.06 26.19 28.18
N ASP A 122 -15.22 25.53 27.39
CA ASP A 122 -13.98 26.08 26.83
C ASP A 122 -14.18 27.16 25.78
N ARG A 123 -15.37 27.16 25.11
CA ARG A 123 -15.78 28.24 24.19
C ARG A 123 -14.75 28.50 23.10
N HIS A 124 -14.17 27.48 22.51
CA HIS A 124 -13.22 27.65 21.41
C HIS A 124 -13.90 28.28 20.18
N VAL A 125 -13.18 29.19 19.55
CA VAL A 125 -13.55 29.78 18.25
C VAL A 125 -12.39 29.63 17.30
N ILE A 126 -12.63 28.98 16.17
CA ILE A 126 -11.63 28.62 15.17
C ILE A 126 -11.99 29.19 13.82
N SER A 127 -11.04 29.87 13.16
CA SER A 127 -11.20 30.42 11.81
C SER A 127 -10.00 30.12 10.94
N VAL A 128 -10.24 29.59 9.74
CA VAL A 128 -9.23 29.30 8.74
C VAL A 128 -9.35 30.30 7.60
N ASP A 129 -8.35 31.17 7.42
CA ASP A 129 -8.21 32.01 6.22
C ASP A 129 -7.72 31.13 5.07
N SER A 130 -8.64 30.70 4.22
CA SER A 130 -8.35 29.78 3.11
C SER A 130 -7.62 30.42 1.92
N THR A 131 -7.44 31.74 1.92
CA THR A 131 -6.66 32.47 0.90
C THR A 131 -5.19 32.58 1.29
N ASN A 132 -4.93 32.91 2.57
CA ASN A 132 -3.58 33.14 3.08
C ASN A 132 -3.02 31.94 3.87
N CYS A 133 -3.83 30.91 4.08
CA CYS A 133 -3.52 29.72 4.86
C CYS A 133 -3.06 30.05 6.30
N ILE A 134 -3.84 30.89 6.96
CA ILE A 134 -3.63 31.29 8.36
C ILE A 134 -4.76 30.75 9.21
N LEU A 135 -4.41 30.08 10.28
CA LEU A 135 -5.34 29.60 11.30
C LEU A 135 -5.37 30.58 12.47
N TYR A 136 -6.56 30.92 12.93
CA TYR A 136 -6.81 31.75 14.10
C TYR A 136 -7.66 30.97 15.09
N GLU A 137 -7.23 30.90 16.34
CA GLU A 137 -7.90 30.18 17.42
C GLU A 137 -7.96 31.05 18.68
N ILE A 138 -9.09 31.05 19.36
CA ILE A 138 -9.29 31.73 20.65
C ILE A 138 -9.94 30.74 21.63
N TYR A 139 -9.39 30.64 22.82
CA TYR A 139 -9.94 29.96 23.99
C TYR A 139 -10.76 30.93 24.83
N ASP A 140 -11.86 30.46 25.45
CA ASP A 140 -12.79 31.23 26.31
C ASP A 140 -13.24 32.53 25.63
N ALA A 141 -13.78 32.39 24.39
CA ALA A 141 -14.01 33.46 23.46
C ALA A 141 -15.38 34.15 23.68
N TYR A 142 -15.36 35.49 23.80
CA TYR A 142 -16.53 36.33 23.93
C TYR A 142 -16.50 37.47 22.89
N PRO A 143 -17.41 37.48 21.91
CA PRO A 143 -17.50 38.59 20.95
C PRO A 143 -17.97 39.90 21.62
N GLN A 144 -17.30 41.00 21.26
CA GLN A 144 -17.66 42.35 21.66
C GLN A 144 -18.19 43.12 20.45
N ALA A 145 -18.56 44.40 20.59
CA ALA A 145 -19.11 45.19 19.49
C ALA A 145 -18.18 45.30 18.28
N ALA A 146 -16.85 45.31 18.48
CA ALA A 146 -15.84 45.42 17.41
C ALA A 146 -14.51 44.71 17.76
N SER A 147 -14.53 43.75 18.67
CA SER A 147 -13.35 43.03 19.14
C SER A 147 -13.71 41.65 19.69
N TRP A 148 -12.70 40.86 20.02
CA TRP A 148 -12.81 39.64 20.81
C TRP A 148 -12.22 39.85 22.20
N GLN A 149 -12.77 39.18 23.19
CA GLN A 149 -12.18 38.98 24.50
C GLN A 149 -12.03 37.44 24.69
N GLY A 150 -10.92 36.98 25.20
CA GLY A 150 -10.69 35.56 25.40
C GLY A 150 -9.74 35.24 26.56
N GLY A 151 -9.58 33.96 26.83
CA GLY A 151 -8.57 33.43 27.74
C GLY A 151 -7.19 33.54 27.13
N SER A 152 -7.02 32.95 25.97
CA SER A 152 -5.79 32.99 25.16
C SER A 152 -6.13 32.97 23.68
N GLY A 153 -5.14 33.34 22.85
CA GLY A 153 -5.30 33.33 21.40
C GLY A 153 -4.03 32.98 20.64
N ALA A 154 -4.18 32.28 19.53
CA ALA A 154 -3.07 31.81 18.72
C ALA A 154 -3.31 32.04 17.24
N ILE A 155 -2.24 32.32 16.50
CA ILE A 155 -2.21 32.48 15.06
C ILE A 155 -1.13 31.56 14.49
N PHE A 156 -1.54 30.63 13.61
CA PHE A 156 -0.63 29.68 12.99
C PHE A 156 -0.59 29.88 11.47
N ASN A 157 0.60 29.87 10.90
CA ASN A 157 0.80 29.78 9.46
C ASN A 157 0.77 28.31 9.04
N LEU A 158 -0.29 27.90 8.35
CA LEU A 158 -0.47 26.50 7.93
C LEU A 158 0.52 26.03 6.85
N LEU A 159 1.30 26.95 6.27
CA LEU A 159 2.35 26.63 5.30
C LEU A 159 3.75 26.54 5.97
N SER A 160 3.84 26.53 7.30
CA SER A 160 5.10 26.60 8.04
C SER A 160 5.14 25.55 9.15
N ASN A 161 6.33 25.03 9.41
CA ASN A 161 6.62 24.17 10.56
C ASN A 161 6.98 24.95 11.84
N ALA A 162 6.86 26.28 11.85
CA ALA A 162 7.21 27.08 13.01
C ALA A 162 6.31 26.75 14.22
N LEU A 163 6.93 26.43 15.36
CA LEU A 163 6.23 26.27 16.63
C LEU A 163 6.09 27.63 17.34
N ARG A 164 5.14 27.74 18.25
CA ARG A 164 5.02 28.85 19.19
C ARG A 164 6.26 29.00 20.06
N PRO A 165 6.52 30.15 20.66
CA PRO A 165 7.58 30.28 21.67
C PRO A 165 7.46 29.24 22.79
N ALA A 166 8.58 28.76 23.32
CA ALA A 166 8.59 27.85 24.45
C ALA A 166 7.97 28.51 25.69
N GLY A 167 7.10 27.80 26.40
CA GLY A 167 6.36 28.29 27.55
C GLY A 167 5.10 29.10 27.18
N TRP A 168 4.74 29.19 25.89
CA TRP A 168 3.49 29.85 25.46
C TRP A 168 2.38 28.82 25.27
N THR A 169 1.22 29.07 25.90
CA THR A 169 -0.03 28.37 25.59
C THR A 169 -0.54 28.73 24.16
N SER A 170 -1.60 28.09 23.71
CA SER A 170 -2.38 28.49 22.53
C SER A 170 -3.84 28.64 22.94
N ALA A 171 -4.79 28.39 22.02
CA ALA A 171 -6.16 28.10 22.43
C ALA A 171 -6.28 26.70 23.05
N ASP A 172 -5.22 25.88 22.93
CA ASP A 172 -5.06 24.56 23.56
C ASP A 172 -3.95 24.61 24.63
N ALA A 173 -4.13 23.88 25.73
CA ALA A 173 -3.24 23.97 26.88
C ALA A 173 -1.78 23.62 26.58
N ALA A 174 -1.54 22.70 25.64
CA ALA A 174 -0.20 22.29 25.22
C ALA A 174 0.55 23.31 24.36
N GLY A 175 -0.03 24.48 24.04
CA GLY A 175 0.55 25.41 23.07
C GLY A 175 0.53 24.87 21.63
N LEU A 176 -0.32 23.89 21.36
CA LEU A 176 -0.55 23.28 20.04
C LEU A 176 -1.77 23.90 19.34
N PRO A 177 -1.89 23.80 18.02
CA PRO A 177 -3.12 24.16 17.32
C PRO A 177 -4.19 23.08 17.53
N ILE A 178 -5.45 23.48 17.63
CA ILE A 178 -6.61 22.58 17.77
C ILE A 178 -7.01 22.01 16.41
N PHE A 179 -7.25 22.89 15.42
CA PHE A 179 -7.82 22.53 14.13
C PHE A 179 -7.10 21.40 13.40
N PRO A 180 -5.75 21.34 13.34
CA PRO A 180 -5.03 20.25 12.69
C PRO A 180 -5.23 18.88 13.33
N GLY A 181 -5.67 18.84 14.60
CA GLY A 181 -5.93 17.60 15.34
C GLY A 181 -7.39 17.17 15.39
N LEU A 182 -8.32 17.93 14.78
CA LEU A 182 -9.73 17.58 14.75
C LEU A 182 -10.03 16.50 13.71
N VAL A 183 -10.82 15.51 14.09
CA VAL A 183 -11.46 14.58 13.13
C VAL A 183 -12.51 15.36 12.35
N ARG A 184 -12.41 15.42 11.03
CA ARG A 184 -13.34 16.15 10.15
C ARG A 184 -14.06 15.19 9.21
N TYR A 185 -15.37 15.41 9.02
CA TYR A 185 -16.18 14.52 8.18
C TYR A 185 -15.75 14.51 6.71
N ASP A 186 -15.20 15.62 6.21
CA ASP A 186 -14.70 15.68 4.83
C ASP A 186 -13.51 14.73 4.58
N GLU A 187 -12.71 14.45 5.59
CA GLU A 187 -11.65 13.44 5.53
C GLU A 187 -12.22 12.01 5.50
N ILE A 188 -13.30 11.77 6.24
CA ILE A 188 -14.05 10.49 6.15
C ILE A 188 -14.60 10.33 4.72
N ALA A 189 -15.20 11.39 4.16
CA ALA A 189 -15.71 11.36 2.79
C ALA A 189 -14.60 11.19 1.74
N ALA A 190 -13.39 11.66 2.02
CA ALA A 190 -12.20 11.45 1.20
C ALA A 190 -11.57 10.05 1.38
N GLY A 191 -11.97 9.32 2.41
CA GLY A 191 -11.54 7.93 2.69
C GLY A 191 -10.31 7.78 3.58
N ALA A 192 -9.72 8.87 4.08
CA ALA A 192 -8.56 8.79 4.98
C ALA A 192 -8.39 10.06 5.83
N ILE A 193 -7.97 9.89 7.07
CA ILE A 193 -7.41 10.93 7.94
C ILE A 193 -5.90 10.76 7.94
N GLN A 194 -5.17 11.78 7.50
CA GLN A 194 -3.72 11.73 7.31
C GLN A 194 -2.95 12.61 8.30
N HIS A 195 -3.45 12.70 9.52
CA HIS A 195 -2.83 13.45 10.62
C HIS A 195 -3.12 12.81 11.97
N ALA A 196 -2.35 13.23 12.98
CA ALA A 196 -2.62 12.87 14.37
C ALA A 196 -3.91 13.49 14.88
N ILE A 197 -4.60 12.79 15.75
CA ILE A 197 -5.83 13.28 16.37
C ILE A 197 -5.48 13.93 17.73
N ARG A 198 -6.11 15.08 18.04
CA ARG A 198 -6.05 15.72 19.35
C ARG A 198 -6.82 14.86 20.37
N PHE A 199 -6.25 14.70 21.59
CA PHE A 199 -6.99 14.07 22.68
C PHE A 199 -6.65 14.70 24.04
N THR A 200 -7.48 14.41 25.05
CA THR A 200 -7.35 14.91 26.42
C THR A 200 -7.10 13.80 27.44
N ALA A 201 -6.54 14.18 28.59
CA ALA A 201 -6.33 13.32 29.74
C ALA A 201 -6.63 14.07 31.05
N PRO A 202 -7.11 13.38 32.12
CA PRO A 202 -7.52 14.06 33.36
C PRO A 202 -6.36 14.59 34.19
N GLN A 203 -5.17 14.03 34.03
CA GLN A 203 -3.97 14.40 34.77
C GLN A 203 -2.75 14.40 33.86
N THR A 204 -2.02 15.50 33.85
CA THR A 204 -0.79 15.68 33.07
C THR A 204 0.37 16.08 33.98
N GLN A 205 1.59 15.90 33.51
CA GLN A 205 2.78 16.30 34.22
C GLN A 205 3.04 17.81 34.06
N ASN A 206 3.65 18.44 35.07
CA ASN A 206 4.18 19.80 34.98
C ASN A 206 5.41 19.85 34.06
N THR A 207 5.22 19.46 32.83
CA THR A 207 6.20 19.53 31.74
C THR A 207 5.53 19.20 30.42
N TYR A 208 6.24 19.45 29.33
CA TYR A 208 5.84 19.07 27.99
C TYR A 208 6.97 18.40 27.22
N VAL A 209 6.61 17.67 26.18
CA VAL A 209 7.54 17.12 25.19
C VAL A 209 7.21 17.66 23.82
N TRP A 210 8.23 17.73 22.95
CA TRP A 210 8.05 18.14 21.57
C TRP A 210 6.92 17.35 20.88
N PRO A 211 6.03 18.02 20.12
CA PRO A 211 6.08 19.43 19.68
C PRO A 211 5.34 20.42 20.58
N ALA A 212 4.78 20.00 21.71
CA ALA A 212 4.14 20.91 22.67
C ALA A 212 5.07 22.01 23.15
N ARG A 213 4.51 23.11 23.60
CA ARG A 213 5.24 24.31 24.02
C ARG A 213 4.92 24.76 25.44
N HIS A 214 3.87 24.18 26.04
CA HIS A 214 3.37 24.61 27.34
C HIS A 214 2.86 23.39 28.13
N GLU A 215 2.92 23.48 29.43
CA GLU A 215 2.29 22.60 30.44
C GLU A 215 1.11 23.30 31.12
N ALA A 216 0.12 22.54 31.58
CA ALA A 216 -1.04 23.06 32.29
C ALA A 216 -1.35 22.23 33.53
N SER A 217 -0.32 21.89 34.31
CA SER A 217 -0.45 21.10 35.53
C SER A 217 0.62 21.47 36.55
N SER A 218 0.37 21.19 37.83
CA SER A 218 1.35 21.27 38.91
C SER A 218 1.91 19.91 39.35
N LEU A 219 1.50 18.81 38.72
CA LEU A 219 1.88 17.45 39.09
C LEU A 219 3.27 17.12 38.55
N THR A 220 4.21 16.73 39.42
CA THR A 220 5.63 16.52 39.05
C THR A 220 6.02 15.06 38.87
N GLY A 221 5.13 14.11 39.19
CA GLY A 221 5.46 12.68 39.11
C GLY A 221 5.56 12.17 37.67
N SER A 222 6.53 11.31 37.39
CA SER A 222 6.75 10.71 36.05
C SER A 222 5.64 9.75 35.61
N GLN A 223 4.73 9.38 36.50
CA GLN A 223 3.53 8.61 36.17
C GLN A 223 2.51 9.41 35.35
N TYR A 224 2.56 10.73 35.37
CA TYR A 224 1.68 11.58 34.62
C TYR A 224 2.26 11.80 33.21
N PRO A 225 1.45 11.65 32.12
CA PRO A 225 1.93 11.96 30.79
C PRO A 225 2.19 13.47 30.64
N PRO A 226 3.30 13.89 30.00
CA PRO A 226 3.52 15.29 29.65
C PRO A 226 2.61 15.74 28.50
N MET A 227 2.31 17.05 28.40
CA MET A 227 1.71 17.61 27.20
C MET A 227 2.55 17.30 25.96
N GLY A 228 1.93 17.03 24.81
CA GLY A 228 2.62 16.61 23.59
C GLY A 228 2.94 15.11 23.52
N ALA A 229 2.68 14.33 24.58
CA ALA A 229 2.88 12.87 24.54
C ALA A 229 2.05 12.25 23.41
N ARG A 230 2.71 11.37 22.63
CA ARG A 230 2.11 10.70 21.46
C ARG A 230 1.66 9.31 21.84
N PHE A 231 0.41 8.98 21.53
CA PHE A 231 -0.16 7.65 21.68
C PHE A 231 -0.62 7.13 20.34
N ARG A 232 -0.70 5.80 20.19
CA ARG A 232 -1.31 5.16 19.03
C ARG A 232 -2.15 3.97 19.44
N LEU A 233 -3.14 3.62 18.64
CA LEU A 233 -3.85 2.35 18.73
C LEU A 233 -2.88 1.22 18.38
N LYS A 234 -2.82 0.18 19.23
CA LYS A 234 -1.92 -0.96 19.01
C LYS A 234 -2.18 -1.65 17.67
N ALA A 235 -1.14 -2.03 16.97
CA ALA A 235 -1.24 -2.72 15.68
C ALA A 235 -2.06 -4.02 15.77
N SER A 236 -2.03 -4.71 16.93
CA SER A 236 -2.74 -5.97 17.19
C SER A 236 -4.25 -5.84 17.34
N VAL A 237 -4.79 -4.63 17.51
CA VAL A 237 -6.24 -4.42 17.63
C VAL A 237 -6.90 -4.68 16.27
N ASP A 238 -7.85 -5.62 16.23
CA ASP A 238 -8.62 -5.88 15.01
C ASP A 238 -9.72 -4.82 14.85
N ILE A 239 -9.68 -4.08 13.76
CA ILE A 239 -10.65 -3.03 13.42
C ILE A 239 -11.63 -3.45 12.32
N SER A 240 -11.54 -4.67 11.80
CA SER A 240 -12.34 -5.15 10.67
C SER A 240 -13.85 -5.25 10.97
N GLY A 241 -14.20 -5.33 12.25
CA GLY A 241 -15.60 -5.40 12.70
C GLY A 241 -16.30 -4.03 12.83
N PHE A 242 -15.57 -2.91 12.68
CA PHE A 242 -16.13 -1.57 12.74
C PHE A 242 -16.70 -1.13 11.37
N SER A 243 -17.55 -0.11 11.38
CA SER A 243 -18.04 0.53 10.15
C SER A 243 -16.91 1.15 9.32
N PRO A 244 -17.10 1.42 8.03
CA PRO A 244 -16.10 2.13 7.22
C PRO A 244 -15.66 3.47 7.81
N THR A 245 -16.59 4.25 8.39
CA THR A 245 -16.31 5.52 9.07
C THR A 245 -15.35 5.31 10.23
N ASN A 246 -15.69 4.40 11.15
CA ASN A 246 -14.86 4.11 12.32
C ASN A 246 -13.54 3.45 11.92
N GLN A 247 -13.49 2.62 10.87
CA GLN A 247 -12.24 2.07 10.38
C GLN A 247 -11.25 3.16 9.91
N ILE A 248 -11.74 4.24 9.27
CA ILE A 248 -10.90 5.38 8.86
C ILE A 248 -10.31 6.07 10.10
N ILE A 249 -11.11 6.35 11.13
CA ILE A 249 -10.66 6.96 12.38
C ILE A 249 -9.63 6.04 13.07
N LEU A 250 -9.93 4.76 13.20
CA LEU A 250 -9.06 3.79 13.86
C LEU A 250 -7.77 3.53 13.07
N THR A 251 -7.80 3.62 11.76
CA THR A 251 -6.60 3.56 10.92
C THR A 251 -5.69 4.76 11.18
N ALA A 252 -6.25 5.97 11.25
CA ALA A 252 -5.49 7.16 11.61
C ALA A 252 -4.87 7.04 13.02
N LEU A 253 -5.63 6.50 13.99
CA LEU A 253 -5.12 6.24 15.34
C LEU A 253 -3.99 5.19 15.36
N LYS A 254 -3.96 4.24 14.42
CA LYS A 254 -2.84 3.30 14.26
C LYS A 254 -1.63 3.95 13.60
N GLU A 255 -1.83 4.67 12.51
CA GLU A 255 -0.77 5.19 11.65
C GLU A 255 -0.20 6.51 12.17
N HIS A 256 -1.06 7.49 12.42
CA HIS A 256 -0.68 8.82 12.91
C HIS A 256 -0.82 8.94 14.43
N GLY A 257 -1.63 8.09 15.07
CA GLY A 257 -1.88 8.16 16.50
C GLY A 257 -2.63 9.41 16.94
N MET A 258 -2.50 9.73 18.21
CA MET A 258 -3.10 10.91 18.82
C MET A 258 -2.11 11.64 19.72
N MET A 259 -2.28 12.96 19.86
CA MET A 259 -1.39 13.84 20.63
C MET A 259 -2.12 14.42 21.82
N LEU A 260 -1.52 14.29 23.01
CA LEU A 260 -2.06 14.88 24.24
C LEU A 260 -1.90 16.40 24.21
N ALA A 261 -3.01 17.10 24.11
CA ALA A 261 -3.02 18.52 23.84
C ALA A 261 -3.67 19.35 24.94
N ASP A 262 -4.52 18.72 25.79
CA ASP A 262 -5.20 19.42 26.87
C ASP A 262 -5.50 18.48 28.07
N ASN A 263 -5.82 19.10 29.21
CA ASN A 263 -6.47 18.44 30.33
C ASN A 263 -7.98 18.29 30.04
N GLY A 264 -8.55 17.17 30.45
CA GLY A 264 -9.97 16.88 30.20
C GLY A 264 -10.32 15.47 30.64
N SER A 265 -11.33 14.88 30.04
CA SER A 265 -11.71 13.50 30.33
C SER A 265 -10.73 12.50 29.72
N SER A 266 -10.72 11.26 30.27
CA SER A 266 -9.86 10.17 29.80
C SER A 266 -10.19 9.77 28.37
N TRP A 267 -9.19 9.79 27.46
CA TRP A 267 -9.29 9.30 26.10
C TRP A 267 -10.36 9.98 25.22
N TYR A 268 -10.67 11.25 25.50
CA TYR A 268 -11.56 12.03 24.67
C TYR A 268 -10.80 12.52 23.45
N ILE A 269 -11.17 12.02 22.27
CA ILE A 269 -10.65 12.48 20.97
C ILE A 269 -11.55 13.58 20.42
N SER A 270 -10.94 14.65 19.92
CA SER A 270 -11.66 15.82 19.44
C SER A 270 -11.96 15.74 17.94
N GLY A 271 -13.11 16.26 17.55
CA GLY A 271 -13.52 16.38 16.16
C GLY A 271 -14.41 17.59 15.92
N ALA A 272 -14.60 17.90 14.64
CA ALA A 272 -15.48 19.00 14.24
C ALA A 272 -16.94 18.59 14.25
N THR A 273 -17.83 19.53 14.67
CA THR A 273 -19.27 19.38 14.55
C THR A 273 -19.65 19.24 13.07
N ASP A 274 -20.43 18.20 12.72
CA ASP A 274 -20.96 18.00 11.36
C ASP A 274 -22.27 17.25 11.40
N SER A 275 -23.26 17.67 10.63
CA SER A 275 -24.59 17.06 10.58
C SER A 275 -24.61 15.69 9.89
N ARG A 276 -23.52 15.31 9.25
CA ARG A 276 -23.35 14.02 8.55
C ARG A 276 -22.89 12.88 9.47
N TRP A 277 -22.45 13.19 10.71
CA TRP A 277 -22.06 12.17 11.68
C TRP A 277 -23.25 11.28 12.07
N ASP A 278 -23.02 10.00 12.13
CA ASP A 278 -23.90 9.02 12.78
C ASP A 278 -23.40 8.79 14.21
N ASN A 279 -24.11 9.35 15.19
CA ASN A 279 -23.71 9.30 16.59
C ASN A 279 -23.75 7.89 17.17
N ASP A 280 -24.70 7.04 16.71
CA ASP A 280 -24.80 5.65 17.14
C ASP A 280 -23.60 4.85 16.59
N ASP A 281 -23.16 5.16 15.38
CA ASP A 281 -21.96 4.53 14.81
C ASP A 281 -20.69 4.99 15.55
N LEU A 282 -20.53 6.28 15.78
CA LEU A 282 -19.40 6.83 16.55
C LEU A 282 -19.33 6.22 17.96
N HIS A 283 -20.49 5.97 18.59
CA HIS A 283 -20.55 5.38 19.93
C HIS A 283 -19.89 3.99 19.98
N ASN A 284 -19.82 3.25 18.88
CA ASN A 284 -19.11 1.95 18.86
C ASN A 284 -17.60 2.07 19.15
N LEU A 285 -16.99 3.25 18.96
CA LEU A 285 -15.59 3.51 19.33
C LEU A 285 -15.35 3.32 20.84
N THR A 286 -16.39 3.50 21.68
CA THR A 286 -16.32 3.32 23.13
C THR A 286 -16.08 1.86 23.56
N THR A 287 -16.14 0.91 22.64
CA THR A 287 -15.75 -0.48 22.90
C THR A 287 -14.24 -0.65 23.05
N LEU A 288 -13.44 0.28 22.53
CA LEU A 288 -12.01 0.35 22.78
C LEU A 288 -11.73 1.08 24.09
N THR A 289 -10.68 0.67 24.76
CA THR A 289 -10.29 1.21 26.08
C THR A 289 -8.84 1.70 26.07
N GLY A 290 -8.42 2.40 27.08
CA GLY A 290 -7.02 2.81 27.23
C GLY A 290 -6.02 1.67 27.10
N SER A 291 -6.42 0.43 27.45
CA SER A 291 -5.56 -0.76 27.30
C SER A 291 -5.26 -1.12 25.84
N ASP A 292 -6.02 -0.62 24.88
CA ASP A 292 -5.81 -0.83 23.44
C ASP A 292 -4.80 0.15 22.86
N PHE A 293 -4.38 1.15 23.63
CA PHE A 293 -3.41 2.17 23.25
C PHE A 293 -2.04 1.95 23.87
N GLU A 294 -1.03 2.54 23.26
CA GLU A 294 0.33 2.59 23.76
C GLU A 294 0.95 3.95 23.45
N ALA A 295 1.76 4.48 24.38
CA ALA A 295 2.55 5.68 24.13
C ALA A 295 3.79 5.31 23.33
N VAL A 296 4.18 6.18 22.41
CA VAL A 296 5.39 6.03 21.58
C VAL A 296 6.41 7.12 21.88
N ASP A 297 7.68 6.82 21.67
CA ASP A 297 8.74 7.83 21.73
C ASP A 297 8.87 8.52 20.37
N ALA A 298 8.38 9.76 20.30
CA ALA A 298 8.48 10.59 19.09
C ALA A 298 9.77 11.42 19.02
N SER A 299 10.64 11.35 20.03
CA SER A 299 11.89 12.13 20.06
C SER A 299 12.83 11.90 18.86
N PRO A 300 12.91 10.69 18.27
CA PRO A 300 13.75 10.47 17.08
C PRO A 300 13.27 11.21 15.82
N LEU A 301 12.00 11.65 15.80
CA LEU A 301 11.44 12.43 14.68
C LEU A 301 11.83 13.91 14.74
N MET A 302 12.22 14.42 15.90
CA MET A 302 12.52 15.84 16.10
C MET A 302 13.76 16.26 15.32
N VAL A 303 13.60 17.16 14.35
CA VAL A 303 14.70 17.76 13.59
C VAL A 303 15.26 18.98 14.33
N ASP A 304 14.37 19.84 14.84
CA ASP A 304 14.69 21.03 15.61
C ASP A 304 13.66 21.23 16.73
N PRO A 305 14.04 21.48 17.98
CA PRO A 305 13.09 21.63 19.09
C PRO A 305 12.15 22.84 18.95
N ASN A 306 12.45 23.81 18.08
CA ASN A 306 11.61 24.98 17.81
C ASN A 306 10.84 24.89 16.48
N SER A 307 10.90 23.74 15.82
CA SER A 307 10.16 23.44 14.58
C SER A 307 9.29 22.22 14.76
N GLY A 308 8.09 22.24 14.22
CA GLY A 308 7.23 21.05 14.06
C GLY A 308 7.67 20.12 12.92
N GLN A 309 8.79 20.43 12.25
CA GLN A 309 9.34 19.56 11.21
C GLN A 309 9.81 18.24 11.81
N ALA A 310 9.32 17.16 11.26
CA ALA A 310 9.69 15.82 11.64
C ALA A 310 10.58 15.17 10.57
N SER A 311 11.53 14.37 11.04
CA SER A 311 12.30 13.48 10.19
C SER A 311 11.35 12.44 9.58
N GLN A 312 11.26 12.41 8.26
CA GLN A 312 10.34 11.51 7.55
C GLN A 312 11.01 10.18 7.29
N THR A 313 10.37 9.10 7.68
CA THR A 313 10.67 7.77 7.11
C THR A 313 10.01 7.71 5.73
N SER A 314 10.83 7.71 4.67
CA SER A 314 10.28 7.60 3.31
C SER A 314 9.63 6.24 3.11
N VAL A 315 8.33 6.21 2.77
CA VAL A 315 7.68 4.98 2.31
C VAL A 315 8.22 4.64 0.93
N THR A 316 8.71 3.43 0.75
CA THR A 316 9.12 2.92 -0.56
C THR A 316 8.45 1.58 -0.84
N VAL A 317 8.15 1.32 -2.12
CA VAL A 317 7.58 0.05 -2.58
C VAL A 317 8.55 -0.60 -3.56
N ILE A 318 8.89 -1.85 -3.32
CA ILE A 318 9.73 -2.66 -4.20
C ILE A 318 8.89 -3.80 -4.76
N VAL A 319 8.82 -3.91 -6.08
CA VAL A 319 8.13 -5.02 -6.76
C VAL A 319 9.12 -6.08 -7.18
N SER A 320 8.81 -7.34 -6.93
CA SER A 320 9.61 -8.49 -7.33
C SER A 320 8.75 -9.52 -8.07
N PRO A 321 9.24 -10.05 -9.22
CA PRO A 321 10.47 -9.63 -9.91
C PRO A 321 10.33 -8.23 -10.54
N ALA A 322 11.44 -7.50 -10.70
CA ALA A 322 11.44 -6.16 -11.32
C ALA A 322 11.17 -6.20 -12.84
N SER A 323 11.33 -7.36 -13.47
CA SER A 323 10.96 -7.60 -14.86
C SER A 323 10.61 -9.06 -15.11
N ALA A 324 9.75 -9.31 -16.10
CA ALA A 324 9.37 -10.66 -16.54
C ALA A 324 9.12 -10.71 -18.05
N ASN A 325 9.40 -11.88 -18.67
CA ASN A 325 8.93 -12.22 -20.01
C ASN A 325 7.75 -13.18 -19.86
N VAL A 326 6.58 -12.80 -20.31
CA VAL A 326 5.35 -13.57 -20.15
C VAL A 326 4.76 -13.84 -21.56
N PRO A 327 4.58 -15.11 -21.97
CA PRO A 327 3.91 -15.37 -23.22
C PRO A 327 2.45 -14.95 -23.15
N VAL A 328 1.83 -14.71 -24.30
CA VAL A 328 0.37 -14.47 -24.38
C VAL A 328 -0.38 -15.55 -23.60
N ASP A 329 -1.46 -15.15 -22.90
CA ASP A 329 -2.24 -15.98 -21.96
C ASP A 329 -1.44 -16.58 -20.78
N GLY A 330 -0.14 -16.27 -20.67
CA GLY A 330 0.72 -16.70 -19.58
C GLY A 330 0.46 -15.92 -18.28
N ARG A 331 0.97 -16.45 -17.17
CA ARG A 331 0.80 -15.85 -15.84
C ARG A 331 2.14 -15.58 -15.17
N GLN A 332 2.19 -14.51 -14.38
CA GLN A 332 3.34 -14.16 -13.54
C GLN A 332 2.85 -13.63 -12.20
N GLN A 333 3.37 -14.20 -11.11
CA GLN A 333 3.14 -13.66 -9.78
C GLN A 333 4.13 -12.53 -9.51
N PHE A 334 3.62 -11.36 -9.09
CA PHE A 334 4.39 -10.26 -8.54
C PHE A 334 4.12 -10.15 -7.03
N THR A 335 5.13 -9.74 -6.29
CA THR A 335 5.04 -9.41 -4.87
C THR A 335 5.53 -7.99 -4.66
N ALA A 336 4.94 -7.28 -3.69
CA ALA A 336 5.39 -5.96 -3.28
C ALA A 336 5.89 -6.01 -1.84
N THR A 337 6.95 -5.26 -1.56
CA THR A 337 7.42 -5.01 -0.19
C THR A 337 7.36 -3.51 0.06
N VAL A 338 6.61 -3.09 1.08
CA VAL A 338 6.54 -1.70 1.53
C VAL A 338 7.53 -1.53 2.67
N THR A 339 8.37 -0.51 2.62
CA THR A 339 9.28 -0.14 3.72
C THR A 339 8.99 1.29 4.16
N GLY A 340 9.25 1.61 5.42
CA GLY A 340 8.96 2.92 6.01
C GLY A 340 7.52 3.08 6.51
N ASN A 341 6.68 2.03 6.46
CA ASN A 341 5.34 2.01 7.03
C ASN A 341 4.94 0.57 7.41
N SER A 342 4.13 0.40 8.48
CA SER A 342 3.62 -0.91 8.90
C SER A 342 2.52 -1.44 7.99
N ASN A 343 1.77 -0.56 7.35
CA ASN A 343 0.78 -0.95 6.36
C ASN A 343 1.47 -1.46 5.09
N GLN A 344 1.46 -2.79 4.92
CA GLN A 344 2.07 -3.49 3.78
C GLN A 344 1.12 -3.61 2.57
N SER A 345 -0.10 -3.10 2.68
CA SER A 345 -1.10 -3.21 1.62
C SER A 345 -0.73 -2.34 0.42
N VAL A 346 -0.90 -2.91 -0.76
CA VAL A 346 -0.72 -2.21 -2.04
C VAL A 346 -1.92 -2.44 -2.95
N MET A 347 -2.16 -1.50 -3.83
CA MET A 347 -3.10 -1.64 -4.94
C MET A 347 -2.32 -1.86 -6.23
N TRP A 348 -2.69 -2.90 -7.00
CA TRP A 348 -2.04 -3.26 -8.24
C TRP A 348 -2.77 -2.69 -9.46
N ASP A 349 -2.00 -2.18 -10.41
CA ASP A 349 -2.48 -1.74 -11.72
C ASP A 349 -1.56 -2.19 -12.87
N VAL A 350 -2.05 -2.10 -14.10
CA VAL A 350 -1.24 -2.26 -15.32
C VAL A 350 -1.38 -0.99 -16.16
N ASN A 351 -0.26 -0.32 -16.44
CA ASN A 351 -0.20 0.95 -17.16
C ASN A 351 -1.16 2.02 -16.60
N GLY A 352 -1.34 2.08 -15.27
CA GLY A 352 -2.24 3.02 -14.57
C GLY A 352 -3.72 2.62 -14.57
N THR A 353 -4.07 1.45 -15.10
CA THR A 353 -5.44 0.90 -15.03
C THR A 353 -5.51 -0.13 -13.91
N VAL A 354 -6.23 0.16 -12.83
CA VAL A 354 -6.43 -0.78 -11.71
C VAL A 354 -7.02 -2.09 -12.22
N GLY A 355 -6.37 -3.20 -11.85
CA GLY A 355 -6.74 -4.54 -12.34
C GLY A 355 -6.40 -4.81 -13.80
N GLY A 356 -5.93 -3.81 -14.59
CA GLY A 356 -5.58 -3.95 -15.98
C GLY A 356 -6.79 -4.08 -16.93
N ASN A 357 -6.55 -4.55 -18.17
CA ASN A 357 -7.60 -4.77 -19.16
C ASN A 357 -7.15 -5.78 -20.25
N GLY A 358 -8.03 -6.11 -21.20
CA GLY A 358 -7.75 -7.09 -22.25
C GLY A 358 -6.61 -6.73 -23.23
N THR A 359 -6.18 -5.47 -23.28
CA THR A 359 -5.08 -5.03 -24.17
C THR A 359 -3.72 -5.18 -23.50
N VAL A 360 -3.62 -4.85 -22.21
CA VAL A 360 -2.35 -4.84 -21.46
C VAL A 360 -2.20 -6.04 -20.53
N GLY A 361 -3.25 -6.88 -20.42
CA GLY A 361 -3.35 -7.97 -19.47
C GLY A 361 -4.11 -7.54 -18.22
N PHE A 362 -4.42 -8.52 -17.38
CA PHE A 362 -5.11 -8.34 -16.12
C PHE A 362 -4.17 -8.62 -14.95
N ILE A 363 -4.32 -7.87 -13.86
CA ILE A 363 -3.65 -8.16 -12.60
C ILE A 363 -4.70 -8.21 -11.49
N ASP A 364 -4.62 -9.22 -10.63
CA ASP A 364 -5.44 -9.23 -9.42
C ASP A 364 -4.97 -8.10 -8.50
N SER A 365 -5.90 -7.19 -8.19
CA SER A 365 -5.59 -5.93 -7.48
C SER A 365 -5.12 -6.10 -6.04
N ILE A 366 -5.27 -7.30 -5.48
CA ILE A 366 -4.87 -7.64 -4.10
C ILE A 366 -3.66 -8.56 -4.11
N SER A 367 -3.71 -9.67 -4.87
CA SER A 367 -2.67 -10.70 -4.83
C SER A 367 -1.47 -10.43 -5.74
N GLY A 368 -1.60 -9.53 -6.73
CA GLY A 368 -0.53 -9.24 -7.71
C GLY A 368 -0.29 -10.34 -8.74
N LEU A 369 -1.25 -11.25 -8.95
CA LEU A 369 -1.17 -12.26 -10.02
C LEU A 369 -1.53 -11.61 -11.36
N TYR A 370 -0.53 -11.45 -12.23
CA TYR A 370 -0.69 -10.93 -13.58
C TYR A 370 -1.00 -12.05 -14.57
N THR A 371 -1.91 -11.79 -15.52
CA THR A 371 -2.21 -12.64 -16.67
C THR A 371 -2.04 -11.81 -17.95
N ALA A 372 -1.17 -12.26 -18.85
CA ALA A 372 -0.89 -11.57 -20.12
C ALA A 372 -2.12 -11.57 -21.04
N PRO A 373 -2.25 -10.57 -21.94
CA PRO A 373 -3.31 -10.54 -22.94
C PRO A 373 -3.17 -11.68 -23.97
N ALA A 374 -4.25 -11.99 -24.70
CA ALA A 374 -4.30 -13.05 -25.73
C ALA A 374 -3.48 -12.71 -26.98
N SER A 375 -2.98 -11.49 -27.12
CA SER A 375 -2.11 -11.04 -28.23
C SER A 375 -1.02 -10.11 -27.71
N VAL A 376 0.14 -10.10 -28.37
CA VAL A 376 1.23 -9.20 -28.04
C VAL A 376 0.79 -7.75 -28.32
N PRO A 377 0.75 -6.86 -27.30
CA PRO A 377 0.36 -5.46 -27.50
C PRO A 377 1.46 -4.67 -28.21
N SER A 378 1.12 -3.45 -28.62
CA SER A 378 2.10 -2.50 -29.15
C SER A 378 2.06 -1.22 -28.29
N PRO A 379 3.14 -0.91 -27.52
CA PRO A 379 4.40 -1.66 -27.37
C PRO A 379 4.21 -3.02 -26.67
N SER A 380 5.13 -3.97 -26.90
CA SER A 380 5.09 -5.31 -26.31
C SER A 380 5.43 -5.33 -24.80
N THR A 381 5.89 -4.22 -24.25
CA THR A 381 6.21 -4.06 -22.83
C THR A 381 5.12 -3.24 -22.15
N VAL A 382 4.59 -3.76 -21.05
CA VAL A 382 3.65 -3.08 -20.14
C VAL A 382 4.29 -2.89 -18.77
N GLN A 383 3.78 -1.92 -17.99
CA GLN A 383 4.24 -1.64 -16.62
C GLN A 383 3.22 -2.16 -15.62
N VAL A 384 3.64 -3.03 -14.74
CA VAL A 384 2.91 -3.41 -13.53
C VAL A 384 3.34 -2.47 -12.41
N HIS A 385 2.36 -1.85 -11.73
CA HIS A 385 2.60 -0.98 -10.60
C HIS A 385 1.96 -1.56 -9.33
N ALA A 386 2.64 -1.34 -8.21
CA ALA A 386 2.10 -1.54 -6.87
C ALA A 386 2.16 -0.20 -6.13
N THR A 387 0.99 0.40 -5.86
CA THR A 387 0.87 1.66 -5.14
C THR A 387 0.58 1.38 -3.68
N SER A 388 1.38 1.94 -2.76
CA SER A 388 1.16 1.77 -1.31
C SER A 388 -0.18 2.38 -0.89
N SER A 389 -0.95 1.64 -0.08
CA SER A 389 -2.16 2.16 0.55
C SER A 389 -1.86 3.18 1.66
N ALA A 390 -0.63 3.17 2.21
CA ALA A 390 -0.18 4.13 3.22
C ALA A 390 0.33 5.45 2.61
N ALA A 391 0.85 5.42 1.36
CA ALA A 391 1.37 6.60 0.68
C ALA A 391 1.15 6.43 -0.82
N SER A 392 0.12 7.06 -1.37
CA SER A 392 -0.29 6.91 -2.78
C SER A 392 0.76 7.35 -3.81
N SER A 393 1.76 8.11 -3.38
CA SER A 393 2.91 8.52 -4.19
C SER A 393 4.06 7.50 -4.16
N ALA A 394 4.05 6.52 -3.23
CA ALA A 394 5.01 5.42 -3.19
C ALA A 394 4.56 4.29 -4.12
N ILE A 395 5.21 4.21 -5.28
CA ILE A 395 4.85 3.27 -6.35
C ILE A 395 6.05 2.41 -6.72
N GLY A 396 5.94 1.11 -6.50
CA GLY A 396 6.86 0.11 -7.04
C GLY A 396 6.47 -0.27 -8.47
N ARG A 397 7.45 -0.64 -9.31
CA ARG A 397 7.24 -0.90 -10.73
C ARG A 397 7.93 -2.17 -11.18
N ALA A 398 7.32 -2.89 -12.12
CA ALA A 398 7.91 -4.01 -12.84
C ALA A 398 7.59 -3.93 -14.33
N ALA A 399 8.57 -4.23 -15.18
CA ALA A 399 8.39 -4.27 -16.63
C ALA A 399 8.01 -5.69 -17.07
N VAL A 400 6.91 -5.85 -17.82
CA VAL A 400 6.48 -7.13 -18.36
C VAL A 400 6.56 -7.09 -19.88
N THR A 401 7.44 -7.89 -20.47
CA THR A 401 7.50 -8.06 -21.92
C THR A 401 6.63 -9.24 -22.33
N ILE A 402 5.57 -8.96 -23.10
CA ILE A 402 4.67 -9.97 -23.65
C ILE A 402 5.31 -10.57 -24.88
N THR A 403 5.40 -11.90 -24.93
CA THR A 403 6.04 -12.64 -26.03
C THR A 403 5.05 -13.59 -26.70
N ASN A 404 5.34 -13.97 -27.96
CA ASN A 404 4.64 -15.10 -28.56
C ASN A 404 5.00 -16.40 -27.81
N PRO A 405 4.09 -17.39 -27.75
CA PRO A 405 4.41 -18.67 -27.16
C PRO A 405 5.58 -19.30 -27.93
N PRO A 406 6.46 -20.06 -27.28
CA PRO A 406 7.51 -20.82 -27.97
C PRO A 406 6.89 -21.70 -29.06
N PRO A 407 7.54 -21.82 -30.24
CA PRO A 407 7.08 -22.72 -31.29
C PRO A 407 6.93 -24.14 -30.77
N ALA A 408 5.84 -24.82 -31.14
CA ALA A 408 5.58 -26.19 -30.68
C ALA A 408 6.66 -27.16 -31.15
N VAL A 409 7.02 -28.13 -30.32
CA VAL A 409 7.95 -29.20 -30.65
C VAL A 409 7.38 -29.98 -31.84
N THR A 410 8.22 -30.23 -32.85
CA THR A 410 7.86 -31.04 -34.03
C THR A 410 8.85 -32.18 -34.21
N VAL A 411 8.34 -33.32 -34.70
CA VAL A 411 9.15 -34.49 -35.04
C VAL A 411 8.92 -34.84 -36.49
N THR A 412 9.97 -35.10 -37.21
CA THR A 412 9.91 -35.65 -38.59
C THR A 412 10.72 -36.92 -38.70
N ILE A 413 10.32 -37.82 -39.59
CA ILE A 413 11.03 -39.08 -39.88
C ILE A 413 11.31 -39.21 -41.35
N SER A 414 12.50 -39.73 -41.72
CA SER A 414 12.87 -39.97 -43.09
C SER A 414 13.62 -41.32 -43.18
N PRO A 415 13.25 -42.12 -44.19
CA PRO A 415 12.13 -42.04 -45.11
C PRO A 415 10.81 -42.29 -44.36
N THR A 416 9.69 -41.80 -44.94
CA THR A 416 8.33 -42.03 -44.42
C THR A 416 7.76 -43.39 -44.78
N SER A 417 8.41 -44.09 -45.71
CA SER A 417 8.08 -45.48 -46.06
C SER A 417 9.33 -46.23 -46.52
N ALA A 418 9.33 -47.53 -46.36
CA ALA A 418 10.40 -48.38 -46.85
C ALA A 418 9.88 -49.81 -47.11
N SER A 419 10.56 -50.53 -48.04
CA SER A 419 10.42 -51.98 -48.22
C SER A 419 11.72 -52.62 -47.74
N VAL A 420 11.64 -53.60 -46.82
CA VAL A 420 12.78 -54.24 -46.21
C VAL A 420 12.58 -55.76 -46.27
N ARG A 421 13.55 -56.50 -46.82
CA ARG A 421 13.47 -57.96 -46.79
C ARG A 421 13.72 -58.52 -45.39
N ALA A 422 13.07 -59.62 -45.05
CA ALA A 422 13.35 -60.34 -43.84
C ALA A 422 14.85 -60.52 -43.61
N ARG A 423 15.34 -60.31 -42.34
CA ARG A 423 16.75 -60.34 -41.93
C ARG A 423 17.63 -59.20 -42.48
N GLN A 424 17.07 -58.21 -43.19
CA GLN A 424 17.80 -57.04 -43.68
C GLN A 424 17.53 -55.82 -42.78
N THR A 425 18.32 -54.77 -42.96
CA THR A 425 18.26 -53.58 -42.15
C THR A 425 17.89 -52.33 -42.99
N LYS A 426 17.29 -51.34 -42.40
CA LYS A 426 17.00 -50.00 -42.94
C LYS A 426 17.24 -48.95 -41.92
N ARG A 427 17.96 -47.89 -42.29
CA ARG A 427 18.15 -46.73 -41.41
C ARG A 427 17.02 -45.74 -41.60
N PHE A 428 16.47 -45.26 -40.49
CA PHE A 428 15.58 -44.13 -40.36
C PHE A 428 16.31 -43.02 -39.64
N LYS A 429 16.00 -41.74 -39.97
CA LYS A 429 16.50 -40.55 -39.30
C LYS A 429 15.30 -39.80 -38.78
N ALA A 430 15.29 -39.49 -37.49
CA ALA A 430 14.36 -38.54 -36.90
C ALA A 430 15.01 -37.16 -36.74
N THR A 431 14.22 -36.11 -36.87
CA THR A 431 14.62 -34.72 -36.59
C THR A 431 13.58 -34.11 -35.66
N VAL A 432 14.01 -33.61 -34.51
CA VAL A 432 13.19 -32.86 -33.56
C VAL A 432 13.55 -31.38 -33.68
N GLN A 433 12.54 -30.51 -33.80
CA GLN A 433 12.72 -29.07 -33.88
C GLN A 433 11.99 -28.42 -32.71
N ASN A 434 12.38 -27.19 -32.37
CA ASN A 434 11.80 -26.35 -31.31
C ASN A 434 11.91 -26.99 -29.92
N ALA A 435 12.97 -27.76 -29.65
CA ALA A 435 13.27 -28.34 -28.36
C ALA A 435 14.78 -28.31 -28.08
N SER A 436 15.16 -28.13 -26.84
CA SER A 436 16.57 -28.19 -26.38
C SER A 436 17.11 -29.62 -26.41
N VAL A 437 16.24 -30.60 -26.20
CA VAL A 437 16.56 -32.02 -26.28
C VAL A 437 16.03 -32.59 -27.61
N THR A 438 16.90 -33.00 -28.50
CA THR A 438 16.55 -33.46 -29.85
C THR A 438 16.57 -34.95 -30.05
N THR A 439 16.73 -35.74 -28.93
CA THR A 439 16.71 -37.20 -28.96
C THR A 439 15.29 -37.73 -29.09
N VAL A 440 15.20 -38.96 -29.62
CA VAL A 440 13.95 -39.72 -29.77
C VAL A 440 14.04 -41.08 -29.16
N THR A 441 12.93 -41.60 -28.66
CA THR A 441 12.73 -43.02 -28.42
C THR A 441 12.13 -43.66 -29.65
N TRP A 442 12.73 -44.76 -30.10
CA TRP A 442 12.25 -45.49 -31.27
C TRP A 442 11.33 -46.63 -30.86
N GLU A 443 10.25 -46.79 -31.59
CA GLU A 443 9.28 -47.87 -31.41
C GLU A 443 9.02 -48.60 -32.72
N VAL A 444 8.63 -49.88 -32.61
CA VAL A 444 8.07 -50.64 -33.73
C VAL A 444 6.72 -51.19 -33.29
N ASN A 445 5.64 -50.80 -34.01
CA ASN A 445 4.25 -51.09 -33.67
C ASN A 445 3.94 -50.77 -32.18
N GLY A 446 4.42 -49.60 -31.68
CA GLY A 446 4.23 -49.13 -30.29
C GLY A 446 5.07 -49.87 -29.24
N VAL A 447 5.99 -50.77 -29.63
CA VAL A 447 6.92 -51.45 -28.72
C VAL A 447 8.26 -50.74 -28.77
N ALA A 448 8.71 -50.19 -27.64
CA ALA A 448 10.01 -49.51 -27.52
C ALA A 448 11.15 -50.47 -27.93
N GLY A 449 11.97 -50.02 -28.91
CA GLY A 449 13.02 -50.81 -29.49
C GLY A 449 12.55 -52.00 -30.36
N GLY A 450 11.23 -52.28 -30.44
CA GLY A 450 10.67 -53.41 -31.16
C GLY A 450 10.94 -54.77 -30.51
N ASN A 451 10.62 -55.85 -31.24
CA ASN A 451 10.81 -57.23 -30.77
C ASN A 451 11.14 -58.22 -31.94
N SER A 452 11.24 -59.49 -31.66
CA SER A 452 11.57 -60.54 -32.66
C SER A 452 10.46 -60.74 -33.74
N THR A 453 9.20 -60.37 -33.41
CA THR A 453 8.07 -60.57 -34.32
C THR A 453 7.91 -59.43 -35.35
N VAL A 454 8.09 -58.19 -34.90
CA VAL A 454 7.90 -56.98 -35.76
C VAL A 454 9.23 -56.37 -36.20
N GLY A 455 10.36 -56.93 -35.75
CA GLY A 455 11.69 -56.37 -35.97
C GLY A 455 12.14 -55.50 -34.79
N LYS A 456 13.41 -55.14 -34.78
CA LYS A 456 14.01 -54.29 -33.74
C LYS A 456 14.57 -53.06 -34.35
N ILE A 457 14.55 -51.95 -33.56
CA ILE A 457 15.18 -50.69 -33.92
C ILE A 457 16.07 -50.22 -32.79
N ASN A 458 17.30 -49.83 -33.10
CA ASN A 458 18.24 -49.33 -32.12
C ASN A 458 18.14 -47.81 -31.92
N PRO A 459 18.78 -47.24 -30.87
CA PRO A 459 18.73 -45.79 -30.60
C PRO A 459 19.24 -44.91 -31.78
N SER A 460 20.07 -45.47 -32.67
CA SER A 460 20.54 -44.73 -33.86
C SER A 460 19.56 -44.79 -35.06
N GLY A 461 18.38 -45.36 -34.89
CA GLY A 461 17.36 -45.47 -35.93
C GLY A 461 17.61 -46.57 -36.97
N LEU A 462 18.50 -47.56 -36.68
CA LEU A 462 18.71 -48.70 -37.56
C LEU A 462 17.66 -49.77 -37.23
N TYR A 463 16.68 -49.92 -38.10
CA TYR A 463 15.67 -50.99 -38.04
C TYR A 463 16.22 -52.28 -38.65
N ALA A 464 16.05 -53.39 -37.95
CA ALA A 464 16.35 -54.74 -38.43
C ALA A 464 15.05 -55.53 -38.52
N ALA A 465 14.71 -55.97 -39.72
CA ALA A 465 13.50 -56.75 -39.99
C ALA A 465 13.54 -58.10 -39.36
N PRO A 466 12.39 -58.69 -38.93
CA PRO A 466 12.33 -59.99 -38.28
C PRO A 466 12.77 -61.11 -39.22
N ASN A 467 12.99 -62.29 -38.69
CA ASN A 467 13.43 -63.47 -39.46
C ASN A 467 12.37 -63.96 -40.46
N ALA A 468 11.11 -63.78 -40.14
CA ALA A 468 9.96 -64.10 -40.99
C ALA A 468 9.12 -62.87 -41.27
N VAL A 469 8.37 -62.82 -42.36
CA VAL A 469 7.42 -61.76 -42.66
C VAL A 469 6.33 -61.76 -41.59
N PRO A 470 6.14 -60.65 -40.88
CA PRO A 470 5.08 -60.55 -39.87
C PRO A 470 3.68 -60.56 -40.48
N SER A 471 2.67 -60.81 -39.66
CA SER A 471 1.27 -60.65 -40.08
C SER A 471 0.61 -59.61 -39.19
N PRO A 472 0.24 -58.45 -39.77
CA PRO A 472 0.38 -58.03 -41.18
C PRO A 472 1.83 -57.81 -41.62
N ALA A 473 2.08 -57.87 -42.92
CA ALA A 473 3.42 -57.73 -43.52
C ALA A 473 3.97 -56.29 -43.42
N THR A 474 3.16 -55.32 -42.96
CA THR A 474 3.55 -53.94 -42.73
C THR A 474 3.67 -53.65 -41.23
N VAL A 475 4.77 -53.06 -40.86
CA VAL A 475 5.01 -52.56 -39.49
C VAL A 475 5.21 -51.06 -39.52
N THR A 476 4.92 -50.38 -38.37
CA THR A 476 5.10 -48.94 -38.20
C THR A 476 6.35 -48.71 -37.34
N VAL A 477 7.31 -47.97 -37.86
CA VAL A 477 8.43 -47.45 -37.12
C VAL A 477 8.09 -46.02 -36.66
N THR A 478 8.11 -45.75 -35.36
CA THR A 478 7.79 -44.49 -34.78
C THR A 478 8.97 -43.90 -34.03
N ALA A 479 9.23 -42.59 -34.23
CA ALA A 479 10.17 -41.80 -33.45
C ALA A 479 9.36 -40.89 -32.52
N VAL A 480 9.47 -41.06 -31.21
CA VAL A 480 8.79 -40.25 -30.18
C VAL A 480 9.79 -39.28 -29.57
N SER A 481 9.47 -38.00 -29.50
CA SER A 481 10.35 -37.00 -28.90
C SER A 481 10.53 -37.25 -27.39
N THR A 482 11.78 -37.20 -26.91
CA THR A 482 12.06 -37.29 -25.47
C THR A 482 11.81 -35.96 -24.74
N ALA A 483 11.76 -34.80 -25.50
CA ALA A 483 11.44 -33.49 -24.96
C ALA A 483 9.93 -33.32 -24.74
N ASP A 484 9.10 -33.85 -25.65
CA ASP A 484 7.64 -33.84 -25.58
C ASP A 484 7.12 -35.19 -26.12
N PRO A 485 6.84 -36.17 -25.25
CA PRO A 485 6.36 -37.50 -25.64
C PRO A 485 5.00 -37.50 -26.40
N THR A 486 4.28 -36.37 -26.42
CA THR A 486 3.06 -36.25 -27.23
C THR A 486 3.34 -36.03 -28.71
N LYS A 487 4.59 -35.71 -29.07
CA LYS A 487 5.05 -35.43 -30.44
C LYS A 487 5.85 -36.61 -31.00
N SER A 488 5.36 -37.13 -32.11
CA SER A 488 5.98 -38.27 -32.78
C SER A 488 5.83 -38.17 -34.30
N ALA A 489 6.62 -38.96 -35.02
CA ALA A 489 6.48 -39.18 -36.43
C ALA A 489 6.69 -40.66 -36.78
N SER A 490 5.93 -41.19 -37.71
CA SER A 490 5.92 -42.60 -38.07
C SER A 490 6.28 -42.83 -39.52
N ALA A 491 6.88 -43.98 -39.77
CA ALA A 491 7.18 -44.52 -41.10
C ALA A 491 6.57 -45.92 -41.28
N SER A 492 6.00 -46.17 -42.46
CA SER A 492 5.47 -47.47 -42.83
C SER A 492 6.58 -48.38 -43.43
N VAL A 493 6.73 -49.60 -42.92
CA VAL A 493 7.73 -50.53 -43.42
C VAL A 493 7.09 -51.83 -43.88
N GLY A 494 7.09 -52.07 -45.18
CA GLY A 494 6.68 -53.35 -45.76
C GLY A 494 7.81 -54.38 -45.65
N VAL A 495 7.56 -55.46 -44.92
CA VAL A 495 8.54 -56.58 -44.78
C VAL A 495 8.24 -57.61 -45.86
N THR A 496 9.23 -57.92 -46.71
CA THR A 496 9.09 -58.85 -47.82
C THR A 496 9.90 -60.13 -47.60
N ARG A 497 9.56 -61.23 -48.29
CA ARG A 497 10.33 -62.48 -48.23
C ARG A 497 11.74 -62.26 -48.76
N GLY A 498 12.74 -62.93 -48.11
CA GLY A 498 14.09 -63.07 -48.65
C GLY A 498 14.00 -63.88 -49.98
N ARG A 499 14.92 -63.62 -50.93
CA ARG A 499 15.08 -64.55 -52.05
C ARG A 499 15.58 -65.85 -51.47
N ASP A 500 14.86 -66.96 -51.67
CA ASP A 500 15.43 -68.27 -51.47
C ASP A 500 16.56 -68.41 -52.52
N VAL A 501 17.81 -68.57 -52.08
CA VAL A 501 18.92 -69.00 -52.95
C VAL A 501 18.62 -70.44 -53.24
N ALA A 502 18.03 -70.74 -54.39
CA ALA A 502 17.90 -72.09 -54.88
C ALA A 502 19.29 -72.71 -54.85
N ALA A 503 19.45 -73.73 -54.06
CA ALA A 503 20.62 -74.56 -54.11
C ALA A 503 20.81 -75.14 -55.55
N ARG A 504 21.81 -74.66 -56.28
CA ARG A 504 22.22 -75.31 -57.51
C ARG A 504 22.67 -76.70 -57.17
N SER A 505 21.87 -77.71 -57.56
CA SER A 505 22.31 -79.06 -57.59
C SER A 505 23.38 -79.16 -58.73
N ILE A 506 24.56 -79.52 -58.32
CA ILE A 506 25.65 -79.89 -59.23
C ILE A 506 25.31 -81.30 -59.73
N PRO A 507 25.25 -81.58 -61.03
CA PRO A 507 25.16 -82.91 -61.51
C PRO A 507 26.54 -83.59 -61.27
N VAL A 508 26.56 -84.78 -60.65
CA VAL A 508 27.71 -85.69 -60.66
C VAL A 508 27.63 -86.57 -61.85
N GLU A 509 28.61 -86.48 -62.76
CA GLU A 509 28.99 -87.56 -63.66
C GLU A 509 29.96 -88.45 -62.94
#